data_c6249fd05a342a0f268394ad2958a61f
#
_entry.id   c6249fd05a342a0f268394ad2958a61f
#
_cell.length_a   1.000
_cell.length_b   1.000
_cell.length_c   1.000
_cell.angle_alpha   90.00
_cell.angle_beta   90.00
_cell.angle_gamma   90.00
#
_symmetry.space_group_name_H-M   'P 1'
#
loop_
_entity.id
_entity.type
_entity.pdbx_description
1 polymer ?
#
loop_
_entity_poly.entity_id
_entity_poly.type
_entity_poly.pdbx_seq_one_letter_code
_entity_poly.pdbx_strand_id
1 'polypeptide(L)'
;MKVTVYTDGGSRGNPGVAGSGSVVYDDDGTTLAEIAYVVGQKSSNNVAEYHGLLRGLEAARDLGATEVDVYMDSKLVVEQMSGRWKIKHPDMKKLALDARNIAAGFSAVTYSWVPRAKNKKADELSNVAMDAAAKGAKPGVVEHKSLSTPASPQKPSKSHETASPAHWHGNEQPRTRFVLVRHGQTEHSAEKRYSGSSDPALT
;
A
#
# COMPACT_ATOMS: atom_id res chain seq x y z
N MET A 1 -18.08 -4.19 5.69
CA MET A 1 -17.68 -3.18 6.68
C MET A 1 -17.38 -1.88 5.95
N LYS A 2 -17.94 -0.77 6.42
CA LYS A 2 -17.64 0.56 5.91
C LYS A 2 -16.54 1.19 6.74
N VAL A 3 -15.59 1.88 6.11
CA VAL A 3 -14.51 2.61 6.79
C VAL A 3 -14.35 4.01 6.23
N THR A 4 -13.80 4.89 7.04
CA THR A 4 -13.42 6.24 6.66
C THR A 4 -11.90 6.35 6.67
N VAL A 5 -11.32 6.87 5.60
CA VAL A 5 -9.87 7.01 5.43
C VAL A 5 -9.52 8.48 5.28
N TYR A 6 -8.64 8.99 6.14
CA TYR A 6 -8.05 10.31 6.01
C TYR A 6 -6.61 10.15 5.55
N THR A 7 -6.20 10.93 4.56
CA THR A 7 -4.83 10.85 4.02
C THR A 7 -4.24 12.24 3.81
N ASP A 8 -2.92 12.33 3.96
CA ASP A 8 -2.12 13.52 3.70
C ASP A 8 -0.78 13.13 3.11
N GLY A 9 -0.16 14.02 2.39
CA GLY A 9 1.18 13.87 1.88
C GLY A 9 1.89 15.22 1.74
N GLY A 10 3.15 15.24 2.05
CA GLY A 10 3.94 16.46 2.01
C GLY A 10 5.37 16.25 1.56
N SER A 11 6.00 17.33 1.13
CA SER A 11 7.44 17.35 0.89
C SER A 11 8.06 18.64 1.46
N ARG A 12 9.22 18.49 2.08
CA ARG A 12 10.04 19.62 2.53
C ARG A 12 10.97 20.02 1.41
N GLY A 13 10.56 21.02 0.65
CA GLY A 13 11.05 21.33 -0.71
C GLY A 13 10.16 20.65 -1.75
N ASN A 14 10.07 21.19 -2.95
CA ASN A 14 9.21 20.61 -4.00
C ASN A 14 9.97 20.61 -5.36
N PRO A 15 10.69 19.52 -5.69
CA PRO A 15 10.80 18.24 -4.97
C PRO A 15 11.72 18.29 -3.75
N GLY A 16 11.49 17.41 -2.78
CA GLY A 16 12.26 17.31 -1.54
C GLY A 16 11.99 16.06 -0.74
N VAL A 17 12.41 16.07 0.52
CA VAL A 17 12.12 15.00 1.48
C VAL A 17 10.62 14.88 1.66
N ALA A 18 10.06 13.73 1.33
CA ALA A 18 8.63 13.53 1.24
C ALA A 18 8.16 12.33 2.09
N GLY A 19 6.99 12.52 2.68
CA GLY A 19 6.30 11.52 3.47
C GLY A 19 4.79 11.63 3.32
N SER A 20 4.08 10.58 3.69
CA SER A 20 2.64 10.53 3.71
C SER A 20 2.11 9.93 5.00
N GLY A 21 0.90 10.31 5.36
CA GLY A 21 0.17 9.82 6.50
C GLY A 21 -1.22 9.33 6.09
N SER A 22 -1.67 8.25 6.71
CA SER A 22 -3.00 7.71 6.49
C SER A 22 -3.57 7.18 7.80
N VAL A 23 -4.85 7.41 8.02
CA VAL A 23 -5.57 6.88 9.17
C VAL A 23 -6.90 6.30 8.72
N VAL A 24 -7.25 5.14 9.24
CA VAL A 24 -8.49 4.43 8.93
C VAL A 24 -9.34 4.37 10.20
N TYR A 25 -10.58 4.79 10.07
CA TYR A 25 -11.60 4.75 11.12
C TYR A 25 -12.74 3.81 10.73
N ASP A 26 -13.36 3.18 11.71
CA ASP A 26 -14.65 2.50 11.51
C ASP A 26 -15.82 3.50 11.49
N ASP A 27 -17.05 2.97 11.37
CA ASP A 27 -18.26 3.78 11.37
C ASP A 27 -18.51 4.52 12.70
N ASP A 28 -17.95 4.02 13.81
CA ASP A 28 -18.07 4.63 15.14
C ASP A 28 -16.98 5.69 15.40
N GLY A 29 -16.07 5.89 14.45
CA GLY A 29 -14.93 6.80 14.58
C GLY A 29 -13.76 6.23 15.37
N THR A 30 -13.74 4.93 15.63
CA THR A 30 -12.61 4.24 16.26
C THR A 30 -11.48 4.09 15.26
N THR A 31 -10.26 4.42 15.67
CA THR A 31 -9.07 4.26 14.82
C THR A 31 -8.74 2.78 14.63
N LEU A 32 -8.80 2.30 13.40
CA LEU A 32 -8.45 0.94 13.02
C LEU A 32 -7.00 0.80 12.60
N ALA A 33 -6.45 1.80 11.90
CA ALA A 33 -5.06 1.81 11.47
C ALA A 33 -4.50 3.24 11.36
N GLU A 34 -3.24 3.40 11.69
CA GLU A 34 -2.45 4.62 11.46
C GLU A 34 -1.16 4.23 10.73
N ILE A 35 -0.82 4.95 9.68
CA ILE A 35 0.34 4.64 8.82
C ILE A 35 1.11 5.92 8.54
N ALA A 36 2.40 5.91 8.84
CA ALA A 36 3.36 6.90 8.36
C ALA A 36 4.31 6.24 7.36
N TYR A 37 4.41 6.80 6.16
CA TYR A 37 5.15 6.22 5.04
C TYR A 37 6.15 7.21 4.46
N VAL A 38 7.42 6.83 4.40
CA VAL A 38 8.48 7.58 3.73
C VAL A 38 8.35 7.38 2.22
N VAL A 39 8.12 8.46 1.49
CA VAL A 39 8.02 8.44 0.03
C VAL A 39 9.40 8.49 -0.61
N GLY A 40 10.28 9.35 -0.12
CA GLY A 40 11.66 9.45 -0.60
C GLY A 40 12.34 10.76 -0.27
N GLN A 41 13.58 10.88 -0.71
CA GLN A 41 14.43 12.06 -0.47
C GLN A 41 14.19 13.20 -1.49
N LYS A 42 13.59 12.86 -2.64
CA LYS A 42 13.34 13.81 -3.73
C LYS A 42 12.02 13.49 -4.43
N SER A 43 10.93 13.84 -3.78
CA SER A 43 9.59 13.66 -4.34
C SER A 43 8.77 14.95 -4.24
N SER A 44 7.81 15.09 -5.13
CA SER A 44 6.90 16.24 -5.10
C SER A 44 5.79 16.04 -4.07
N ASN A 45 5.20 17.16 -3.64
CA ASN A 45 4.05 17.14 -2.74
C ASN A 45 2.90 16.28 -3.30
N ASN A 46 2.57 16.44 -4.57
CA ASN A 46 1.49 15.70 -5.21
C ASN A 46 1.74 14.18 -5.26
N VAL A 47 2.99 13.75 -5.46
CA VAL A 47 3.37 12.33 -5.40
C VAL A 47 3.19 11.80 -3.98
N ALA A 48 3.59 12.56 -2.98
CA ALA A 48 3.39 12.18 -1.56
C ALA A 48 1.91 12.03 -1.21
N GLU A 49 1.05 12.91 -1.70
CA GLU A 49 -0.41 12.82 -1.53
C GLU A 49 -0.98 11.51 -2.12
N TYR A 50 -0.55 11.13 -3.32
CA TYR A 50 -0.95 9.84 -3.91
C TYR A 50 -0.45 8.63 -3.11
N HIS A 51 0.74 8.71 -2.52
CA HIS A 51 1.24 7.65 -1.63
C HIS A 51 0.39 7.53 -0.36
N GLY A 52 -0.07 8.64 0.20
CA GLY A 52 -1.02 8.63 1.32
C GLY A 52 -2.31 7.92 0.95
N LEU A 53 -2.90 8.27 -0.19
CA LEU A 53 -4.09 7.60 -0.71
C LEU A 53 -3.88 6.09 -0.87
N LEU A 54 -2.79 5.68 -1.51
CA LEU A 54 -2.46 4.26 -1.72
C LEU A 54 -2.37 3.49 -0.40
N ARG A 55 -1.61 4.02 0.58
CA ARG A 55 -1.45 3.35 1.88
C ARG A 55 -2.78 3.25 2.63
N GLY A 56 -3.61 4.29 2.57
CA GLY A 56 -4.95 4.27 3.17
C GLY A 56 -5.87 3.23 2.55
N LEU A 57 -5.90 3.13 1.21
CA LEU A 57 -6.71 2.14 0.50
C LEU A 57 -6.20 0.70 0.75
N GLU A 58 -4.89 0.48 0.76
CA GLU A 58 -4.30 -0.81 1.11
C GLU A 58 -4.69 -1.25 2.52
N ALA A 59 -4.59 -0.35 3.49
CA ALA A 59 -4.99 -0.65 4.88
C ALA A 59 -6.48 -0.98 4.97
N ALA A 60 -7.34 -0.22 4.30
CA ALA A 60 -8.78 -0.51 4.25
C ALA A 60 -9.07 -1.89 3.65
N ARG A 61 -8.37 -2.27 2.58
CA ARG A 61 -8.47 -3.60 1.98
C ARG A 61 -8.04 -4.69 2.95
N ASP A 62 -6.90 -4.51 3.60
CA ASP A 62 -6.33 -5.50 4.52
C ASP A 62 -7.19 -5.69 5.78
N LEU A 63 -7.96 -4.66 6.17
CA LEU A 63 -8.98 -4.71 7.22
C LEU A 63 -10.29 -5.35 6.76
N GLY A 64 -10.43 -5.71 5.47
CA GLY A 64 -11.63 -6.33 4.93
C GLY A 64 -12.79 -5.34 4.70
N ALA A 65 -12.50 -4.06 4.50
CA ALA A 65 -13.52 -3.07 4.16
C ALA A 65 -14.21 -3.41 2.84
N THR A 66 -15.50 -3.12 2.77
CA THR A 66 -16.30 -3.23 1.54
C THR A 66 -16.66 -1.88 0.95
N GLU A 67 -16.76 -0.85 1.77
CA GLU A 67 -17.03 0.53 1.39
C GLU A 67 -16.00 1.46 2.03
N VAL A 68 -15.51 2.43 1.29
CA VAL A 68 -14.47 3.35 1.74
C VAL A 68 -14.84 4.80 1.40
N ASP A 69 -14.93 5.64 2.41
CA ASP A 69 -15.01 7.09 2.24
C ASP A 69 -13.62 7.70 2.47
N VAL A 70 -13.03 8.27 1.44
CA VAL A 70 -11.70 8.89 1.49
C VAL A 70 -11.82 10.40 1.62
N TYR A 71 -11.15 10.95 2.61
CA TYR A 71 -11.04 12.40 2.85
C TYR A 71 -9.59 12.85 2.76
N MET A 72 -9.35 13.93 2.03
CA MET A 72 -8.02 14.52 1.87
C MET A 72 -8.10 16.02 1.63
N ASP A 73 -7.06 16.72 2.02
CA ASP A 73 -6.94 18.17 1.79
C ASP A 73 -6.26 18.53 0.46
N SER A 74 -5.86 17.52 -0.31
CA SER A 74 -5.39 17.69 -1.69
C SER A 74 -6.55 17.72 -2.67
N LYS A 75 -7.01 18.92 -3.01
CA LYS A 75 -8.06 19.09 -4.02
C LYS A 75 -7.67 18.46 -5.36
N LEU A 76 -6.41 18.58 -5.75
CA LEU A 76 -5.90 18.00 -7.00
C LEU A 76 -6.14 16.50 -7.06
N VAL A 77 -5.74 15.75 -6.03
CA VAL A 77 -5.89 14.28 -6.01
C VAL A 77 -7.38 13.89 -5.96
N VAL A 78 -8.19 14.58 -5.15
CA VAL A 78 -9.64 14.35 -5.10
C VAL A 78 -10.28 14.52 -6.48
N GLU A 79 -9.99 15.61 -7.19
CA GLU A 79 -10.54 15.88 -8.51
C GLU A 79 -10.05 14.88 -9.56
N GLN A 80 -8.79 14.49 -9.49
CA GLN A 80 -8.21 13.50 -10.40
C GLN A 80 -8.78 12.09 -10.16
N MET A 81 -8.92 11.66 -8.92
CA MET A 81 -9.48 10.35 -8.58
C MET A 81 -10.98 10.27 -8.87
N SER A 82 -11.69 11.38 -8.73
CA SER A 82 -13.11 11.51 -9.12
C SER A 82 -13.34 11.60 -10.63
N GLY A 83 -12.27 11.64 -11.42
CA GLY A 83 -12.33 11.70 -12.89
C GLY A 83 -12.64 13.09 -13.47
N ARG A 84 -12.74 14.13 -12.63
CA ARG A 84 -13.04 15.49 -13.08
C ARG A 84 -11.83 16.20 -13.68
N TRP A 85 -10.61 15.90 -13.19
CA TRP A 85 -9.37 16.47 -13.71
C TRP A 85 -8.48 15.39 -14.32
N LYS A 86 -7.82 15.75 -15.44
CA LYS A 86 -6.85 14.88 -16.10
C LYS A 86 -5.53 14.83 -15.34
N ILE A 87 -4.92 13.65 -15.33
CA ILE A 87 -3.59 13.44 -14.77
C ILE A 87 -2.59 13.53 -15.91
N LYS A 88 -1.70 14.53 -15.87
CA LYS A 88 -0.69 14.75 -16.91
C LYS A 88 0.65 14.11 -16.57
N HIS A 89 1.05 14.16 -15.28
CA HIS A 89 2.34 13.69 -14.83
C HIS A 89 2.44 12.15 -14.83
N PRO A 90 3.49 11.55 -15.44
CA PRO A 90 3.61 10.09 -15.57
C PRO A 90 3.58 9.35 -14.23
N ASP A 91 4.33 9.82 -13.23
CA ASP A 91 4.39 9.18 -11.91
C ASP A 91 3.03 9.20 -11.21
N MET A 92 2.31 10.33 -11.32
CA MET A 92 0.96 10.46 -10.76
C MET A 92 -0.04 9.56 -11.50
N LYS A 93 0.11 9.38 -12.82
CA LYS A 93 -0.72 8.43 -13.60
C LYS A 93 -0.57 7.00 -13.09
N LYS A 94 0.66 6.57 -12.84
CA LYS A 94 0.95 5.24 -12.30
C LYS A 94 0.32 5.06 -10.93
N LEU A 95 0.57 6.00 -10.01
CA LEU A 95 0.03 5.95 -8.65
C LEU A 95 -1.51 5.99 -8.64
N ALA A 96 -2.12 6.80 -9.51
CA ALA A 96 -3.58 6.85 -9.65
C ALA A 96 -4.15 5.55 -10.22
N LEU A 97 -3.45 4.89 -11.15
CA LEU A 97 -3.85 3.58 -11.66
C LEU A 97 -3.78 2.53 -10.56
N ASP A 98 -2.71 2.50 -9.79
CA ASP A 98 -2.57 1.59 -8.65
C ASP A 98 -3.68 1.82 -7.61
N ALA A 99 -4.00 3.07 -7.29
CA ALA A 99 -5.10 3.41 -6.39
C ALA A 99 -6.46 2.98 -6.94
N ARG A 100 -6.72 3.15 -8.23
CA ARG A 100 -7.96 2.69 -8.88
C ARG A 100 -8.07 1.16 -8.90
N ASN A 101 -6.97 0.46 -9.10
CA ASN A 101 -6.96 -1.01 -9.05
C ASN A 101 -7.32 -1.54 -7.66
N ILE A 102 -6.81 -0.90 -6.60
CA ILE A 102 -7.19 -1.24 -5.22
C ILE A 102 -8.66 -0.87 -4.98
N ALA A 103 -9.06 0.34 -5.40
CA ALA A 103 -10.43 0.83 -5.25
C ALA A 103 -11.48 -0.07 -5.94
N ALA A 104 -11.13 -0.68 -7.07
CA ALA A 104 -12.00 -1.60 -7.79
C ALA A 104 -12.36 -2.86 -6.98
N GLY A 105 -11.61 -3.21 -5.96
CA GLY A 105 -11.90 -4.31 -5.04
C GLY A 105 -12.97 -3.99 -3.99
N PHE A 106 -13.34 -2.73 -3.81
CA PHE A 106 -14.41 -2.31 -2.90
C PHE A 106 -15.75 -2.21 -3.64
N SER A 107 -16.84 -2.36 -2.90
CA SER A 107 -18.20 -2.16 -3.44
C SER A 107 -18.48 -0.69 -3.77
N ALA A 108 -17.92 0.22 -2.98
CA ALA A 108 -18.02 1.67 -3.20
C ALA A 108 -16.79 2.39 -2.62
N VAL A 109 -16.31 3.39 -3.34
CA VAL A 109 -15.28 4.32 -2.86
C VAL A 109 -15.70 5.73 -3.23
N THR A 110 -15.64 6.64 -2.25
CA THR A 110 -15.87 8.08 -2.46
C THR A 110 -14.61 8.86 -2.15
N TYR A 111 -14.42 9.97 -2.84
CA TYR A 111 -13.31 10.89 -2.61
C TYR A 111 -13.86 12.27 -2.31
N SER A 112 -13.52 12.82 -1.15
CA SER A 112 -14.00 14.11 -0.70
C SER A 112 -12.87 15.01 -0.22
N TRP A 113 -12.94 16.27 -0.57
CA TRP A 113 -12.01 17.26 -0.06
C TRP A 113 -12.44 17.76 1.32
N VAL A 114 -11.48 17.92 2.22
CA VAL A 114 -11.64 18.54 3.52
C VAL A 114 -10.57 19.61 3.74
N PRO A 115 -10.86 20.67 4.51
CA PRO A 115 -9.85 21.62 4.88
C PRO A 115 -8.77 20.96 5.77
N ARG A 116 -7.52 21.44 5.68
CA ARG A 116 -6.37 20.90 6.44
C ARG A 116 -6.65 20.83 7.96
N ALA A 117 -7.39 21.79 8.48
CA ALA A 117 -7.78 21.79 9.91
C ALA A 117 -8.57 20.54 10.34
N LYS A 118 -9.23 19.86 9.41
CA LYS A 118 -9.97 18.60 9.62
C LYS A 118 -9.18 17.36 9.25
N ASN A 119 -7.90 17.50 8.85
CA ASN A 119 -7.02 16.40 8.43
C ASN A 119 -5.77 16.27 9.33
N LYS A 120 -5.87 16.74 10.58
CA LYS A 120 -4.70 16.87 11.48
C LYS A 120 -3.98 15.55 11.73
N LYS A 121 -4.69 14.45 11.89
CA LYS A 121 -4.07 13.16 12.21
C LYS A 121 -3.23 12.62 11.06
N ALA A 122 -3.72 12.71 9.85
CA ALA A 122 -2.97 12.35 8.66
C ALA A 122 -1.76 13.29 8.44
N ASP A 123 -1.93 14.60 8.69
CA ASP A 123 -0.83 15.59 8.67
C ASP A 123 0.27 15.26 9.68
N GLU A 124 -0.08 14.88 10.92
CA GLU A 124 0.90 14.42 11.94
C GLU A 124 1.70 13.21 11.43
N LEU A 125 1.02 12.22 10.86
CA LEU A 125 1.66 11.01 10.34
C LEU A 125 2.56 11.31 9.13
N SER A 126 2.15 12.22 8.25
CA SER A 126 2.98 12.67 7.12
C SER A 126 4.26 13.38 7.61
N ASN A 127 4.15 14.18 8.69
CA ASN A 127 5.30 14.82 9.32
C ASN A 127 6.23 13.81 10.01
N VAL A 128 5.70 12.79 10.69
CA VAL A 128 6.52 11.68 11.24
C VAL A 128 7.33 11.02 10.14
N ALA A 129 6.71 10.74 8.99
CA ALA A 129 7.39 10.15 7.84
C ALA A 129 8.47 11.08 7.26
N MET A 130 8.18 12.37 7.10
CA MET A 130 9.16 13.35 6.62
C MET A 130 10.33 13.52 7.58
N ASP A 131 10.09 13.50 8.90
CA ASP A 131 11.14 13.55 9.91
C ASP A 131 12.06 12.32 9.84
N ALA A 132 11.49 11.15 9.66
CA ALA A 132 12.24 9.91 9.46
C ALA A 132 13.07 9.95 8.16
N ALA A 133 12.49 10.43 7.07
CA ALA A 133 13.19 10.60 5.80
C ALA A 133 14.34 11.61 5.90
N ALA A 134 14.15 12.70 6.62
CA ALA A 134 15.20 13.71 6.88
C ALA A 134 16.38 13.12 7.68
N LYS A 135 16.13 12.09 8.49
CA LYS A 135 17.15 11.32 9.22
C LYS A 135 17.78 10.19 8.40
N GLY A 136 17.43 10.07 7.12
CA GLY A 136 17.98 9.06 6.21
C GLY A 136 17.18 7.78 6.11
N ALA A 137 15.93 7.73 6.60
CA ALA A 137 15.08 6.56 6.42
C ALA A 137 14.82 6.28 4.92
N LYS A 138 14.88 5.02 4.56
CA LYS A 138 14.55 4.56 3.19
C LYS A 138 13.05 4.62 2.95
N PRO A 139 12.60 4.69 1.68
CA PRO A 139 11.19 4.57 1.34
C PRO A 139 10.55 3.34 1.98
N GLY A 140 9.39 3.52 2.60
CA GLY A 140 8.68 2.46 3.30
C GLY A 140 7.88 2.95 4.50
N VAL A 141 7.17 2.04 5.13
CA VAL A 141 6.38 2.30 6.34
C VAL A 141 7.34 2.48 7.53
N VAL A 142 7.24 3.61 8.23
CA VAL A 142 8.03 3.90 9.43
C VAL A 142 7.21 3.83 10.71
N GLU A 143 5.91 3.99 10.62
CA GLU A 143 4.97 3.76 11.72
C GLU A 143 3.71 3.10 11.18
N HIS A 144 3.32 2.00 11.79
CA HIS A 144 2.07 1.30 11.51
C HIS A 144 1.47 0.83 12.83
N LYS A 145 0.40 1.50 13.24
CA LYS A 145 -0.44 1.06 14.35
C LYS A 145 -1.74 0.53 13.76
N SER A 146 -2.04 -0.73 14.02
CA SER A 146 -3.34 -1.33 13.71
C SER A 146 -3.97 -1.77 15.01
N LEU A 147 -5.17 -1.31 15.29
CA LEU A 147 -6.01 -1.90 16.31
C LEU A 147 -6.61 -3.16 15.69
N SER A 148 -5.80 -4.22 15.66
CA SER A 148 -6.28 -5.52 15.22
C SER A 148 -7.36 -6.01 16.17
N THR A 149 -8.53 -6.27 15.63
CA THR A 149 -9.42 -7.32 16.18
C THR A 149 -8.58 -8.59 16.33
N PRO A 150 -8.64 -9.31 17.44
CA PRO A 150 -7.78 -10.45 17.65
C PRO A 150 -8.24 -11.61 16.78
N ALA A 151 -7.58 -11.86 15.67
CA ALA A 151 -7.67 -13.13 15.01
C ALA A 151 -6.58 -13.33 13.95
N SER A 152 -5.43 -13.76 14.38
CA SER A 152 -4.66 -14.88 13.83
C SER A 152 -3.36 -14.96 14.60
N PRO A 153 -2.95 -16.14 15.06
CA PRO A 153 -1.78 -16.27 15.90
C PRO A 153 -0.55 -15.88 15.12
N GLN A 154 0.09 -14.80 15.54
CA GLN A 154 1.45 -14.50 15.14
C GLN A 154 2.32 -15.69 15.51
N LYS A 155 2.90 -16.34 14.49
CA LYS A 155 4.01 -17.25 14.74
C LYS A 155 5.12 -16.48 15.45
N PRO A 156 5.62 -16.99 16.58
CA PRO A 156 6.78 -16.38 17.22
C PRO A 156 7.97 -16.44 16.26
N SER A 157 8.67 -15.34 16.11
CA SER A 157 9.97 -15.30 15.45
C SER A 157 10.92 -16.18 16.25
N LYS A 158 11.13 -17.41 15.82
CA LYS A 158 12.19 -18.26 16.33
C LYS A 158 13.45 -17.96 15.52
N SER A 159 14.49 -17.56 16.25
CA SER A 159 15.88 -17.63 15.84
C SER A 159 16.15 -18.88 15.00
N HIS A 160 16.89 -18.73 13.90
CA HIS A 160 17.35 -19.81 13.06
C HIS A 160 18.16 -20.83 13.88
N GLU A 161 17.50 -21.92 14.27
CA GLU A 161 18.14 -23.19 14.47
C GLU A 161 17.78 -24.07 13.28
N THR A 162 18.79 -24.48 12.54
CA THR A 162 18.69 -25.42 11.44
C THR A 162 18.21 -26.77 11.97
N ALA A 163 16.90 -26.99 11.94
CA ALA A 163 16.34 -28.30 12.23
C ALA A 163 16.54 -29.24 11.04
N SER A 164 17.28 -30.28 11.26
CA SER A 164 17.49 -31.39 10.32
C SER A 164 16.14 -32.02 9.91
N PRO A 165 15.96 -32.46 8.65
CA PRO A 165 14.69 -32.98 8.14
C PRO A 165 14.18 -34.29 8.76
N ALA A 166 14.87 -34.85 9.74
CA ALA A 166 14.62 -36.21 10.26
C ALA A 166 13.52 -36.37 11.34
N HIS A 167 12.84 -35.27 11.74
CA HIS A 167 11.83 -35.32 12.82
C HIS A 167 10.46 -34.77 12.42
N TRP A 168 9.95 -35.17 11.28
CA TRP A 168 8.55 -34.95 10.90
C TRP A 168 7.69 -36.12 11.43
N HIS A 169 7.16 -36.01 12.65
CA HIS A 169 6.08 -36.85 13.12
C HIS A 169 4.76 -36.34 12.51
N GLY A 170 4.18 -37.13 11.62
CA GLY A 170 2.96 -36.82 10.92
C GLY A 170 1.77 -36.74 11.89
N ASN A 171 1.15 -35.58 11.94
CA ASN A 171 -0.23 -35.45 12.37
C ASN A 171 -1.13 -35.73 11.17
N GLU A 172 -2.17 -36.50 11.33
CA GLU A 172 -3.14 -36.89 10.30
C GLU A 172 -4.03 -35.69 9.91
N GLN A 173 -3.42 -34.72 9.25
CA GLN A 173 -4.14 -33.65 8.53
C GLN A 173 -4.17 -34.00 7.04
N PRO A 174 -5.24 -33.66 6.32
CA PRO A 174 -5.30 -33.92 4.87
C PRO A 174 -4.11 -33.26 4.18
N ARG A 175 -3.31 -34.09 3.51
CA ARG A 175 -2.07 -33.66 2.85
C ARG A 175 -2.40 -32.80 1.65
N THR A 176 -2.08 -31.52 1.72
CA THR A 176 -2.09 -30.65 0.54
C THR A 176 -0.88 -30.97 -0.33
N ARG A 177 -1.10 -31.44 -1.53
CA ARG A 177 -0.05 -31.76 -2.49
C ARG A 177 0.20 -30.54 -3.36
N PHE A 178 1.33 -29.89 -3.20
CA PHE A 178 1.77 -28.83 -4.11
C PHE A 178 2.54 -29.45 -5.27
N VAL A 179 2.07 -29.22 -6.50
CA VAL A 179 2.81 -29.56 -7.71
C VAL A 179 3.46 -28.29 -8.21
N LEU A 180 4.76 -28.18 -8.07
CA LEU A 180 5.55 -27.11 -8.65
C LEU A 180 5.91 -27.52 -10.08
N VAL A 181 5.29 -26.85 -11.05
CA VAL A 181 5.62 -27.03 -12.47
C VAL A 181 6.55 -25.90 -12.90
N ARG A 182 7.77 -26.24 -13.23
CA ARG A 182 8.71 -25.31 -13.85
C ARG A 182 8.56 -25.44 -15.37
N HIS A 183 8.36 -24.33 -16.06
CA HIS A 183 8.37 -24.31 -17.52
C HIS A 183 9.79 -24.62 -18.04
N GLY A 184 9.88 -25.27 -19.18
CA GLY A 184 11.13 -25.49 -19.87
C GLY A 184 11.77 -24.19 -20.36
N GLN A 185 13.06 -24.24 -20.63
CA GLN A 185 13.77 -23.14 -21.25
C GLN A 185 13.35 -23.02 -22.72
N THR A 186 13.04 -21.80 -23.17
CA THR A 186 12.76 -21.49 -24.56
C THR A 186 13.91 -20.69 -25.15
N GLU A 187 13.99 -20.59 -26.48
CA GLU A 187 15.02 -19.76 -27.14
C GLU A 187 15.01 -18.33 -26.62
N HIS A 188 13.82 -17.73 -26.42
CA HIS A 188 13.70 -16.37 -25.89
C HIS A 188 14.18 -16.24 -24.45
N SER A 189 13.97 -17.24 -23.60
CA SER A 189 14.45 -17.21 -22.22
C SER A 189 15.95 -17.48 -22.13
N ALA A 190 16.51 -18.30 -23.01
CA ALA A 190 17.94 -18.54 -23.12
C ALA A 190 18.71 -17.28 -23.53
N GLU A 191 18.12 -16.47 -24.41
CA GLU A 191 18.65 -15.19 -24.86
C GLU A 191 18.25 -14.00 -23.97
N LYS A 192 17.54 -14.23 -22.84
CA LYS A 192 16.96 -13.22 -21.96
C LYS A 192 16.01 -12.25 -22.69
N ARG A 193 15.31 -12.73 -23.69
CA ARG A 193 14.30 -11.97 -24.45
C ARG A 193 12.91 -12.25 -23.91
N TYR A 194 12.07 -11.24 -23.96
CA TYR A 194 10.66 -11.37 -23.57
C TYR A 194 9.88 -12.05 -24.71
N SER A 195 9.16 -13.11 -24.39
CA SER A 195 8.45 -13.90 -25.40
C SER A 195 7.07 -13.33 -25.82
N GLY A 196 6.50 -12.41 -25.02
CA GLY A 196 5.23 -11.76 -25.37
C GLY A 196 4.14 -12.74 -25.84
N SER A 197 3.56 -12.49 -27.00
CA SER A 197 2.53 -13.33 -27.62
C SER A 197 3.08 -14.42 -28.57
N SER A 198 4.41 -14.56 -28.68
CA SER A 198 5.03 -15.61 -29.47
C SER A 198 5.06 -16.93 -28.70
N ASP A 199 4.98 -18.05 -29.42
CA ASP A 199 5.04 -19.40 -28.86
C ASP A 199 6.33 -20.10 -29.33
N PRO A 200 7.49 -19.78 -28.73
CA PRO A 200 8.76 -20.37 -29.15
C PRO A 200 8.88 -21.83 -28.70
N ALA A 201 9.53 -22.64 -29.49
CA ALA A 201 9.80 -24.03 -29.16
C ALA A 201 10.65 -24.18 -27.89
N LEU A 202 10.41 -25.25 -27.15
CA LEU A 202 11.25 -25.64 -26.02
C LEU A 202 12.59 -26.17 -26.53
N THR A 203 13.66 -25.78 -25.88
CA THR A 203 15.03 -26.27 -26.11
C THR A 203 15.43 -27.29 -25.03
#